data_d246eaa00ceae6198ef622fecca3bca3
#
_entry.id   d246eaa00ceae6198ef622fecca3bca3
#
_cell.length_a   1.000
_cell.length_b   1.000
_cell.length_c   1.000
_cell.angle_alpha   90.00
_cell.angle_beta   90.00
_cell.angle_gamma   90.00
#
_symmetry.space_group_name_H-M   'P 1'
#
loop_
_entity.id
_entity.type
_entity.pdbx_description
1 polymer ?
#
loop_
_entity_poly.entity_id
_entity_poly.type
_entity_poly.pdbx_seq_one_letter_code
_entity_poly.pdbx_strand_id
1 'polypeptide(L)'
;MTNVEKITVIIVDDIAETRENIRKLLQFDPNVEVVGVAGTGEEGIQVAIETQPDVVLMDINMPDMDGITATEKIRTRLPSTQIVILSVQNDSNYLRRAMLAGARDFLTKPPDGNELTNAIRRAGEMAHQEKVKEATTLAAVRAAGVPGSGQLIFPSALTGKIITIYSPKGGTGSTTITANLAVALHSEESPVVVVDGRLQFGDLSFFFNEQTKTSIADLAPRSDELDPEFVEEVLLKHEDTGVSILAAPTQPEEAESISGEQVVKILRYLKTMFAYILVDTPSGLDEITQIAIDVSDLVALVTTQDIPSIKNVRLFMDLIEKLGYPKNQIFLVMNRFDKRRSVTPERIAEIVKSEVVAVVPLQERLVIPAMDRGIPFLIQNKNHPVSSGIYDLAEAVRQRITELEKAEAEAI
;
A
#
# COMPACT_ATOMS: atom_id res chain seq x y z
N MET A 1 32.21 24.82 -16.67
CA MET A 1 30.78 25.09 -16.83
C MET A 1 30.12 23.72 -16.73
N THR A 2 29.59 23.39 -15.58
CA THR A 2 28.82 22.14 -15.36
C THR A 2 27.56 22.23 -16.20
N ASN A 3 27.43 21.29 -17.14
CA ASN A 3 26.20 21.14 -17.93
C ASN A 3 25.11 20.70 -16.93
N VAL A 4 24.27 21.64 -16.49
CA VAL A 4 23.11 21.32 -15.68
C VAL A 4 22.10 20.66 -16.63
N GLU A 5 21.87 19.41 -16.46
CA GLU A 5 20.88 18.65 -17.24
C GLU A 5 19.51 19.28 -17.00
N LYS A 6 18.81 19.66 -18.07
CA LYS A 6 17.51 20.32 -17.96
C LYS A 6 16.45 19.32 -17.52
N ILE A 7 15.51 19.78 -16.71
CA ILE A 7 14.33 18.99 -16.30
C ILE A 7 13.37 18.92 -17.50
N THR A 8 13.12 17.72 -17.97
CA THR A 8 12.19 17.48 -19.08
C THR A 8 10.76 17.34 -18.56
N VAL A 9 9.83 18.05 -19.19
CA VAL A 9 8.43 18.15 -18.73
C VAL A 9 7.46 17.86 -19.87
N ILE A 10 6.40 17.09 -19.61
CA ILE A 10 5.21 17.03 -20.46
C ILE A 10 4.02 17.68 -19.78
N ILE A 11 3.09 18.21 -20.57
CA ILE A 11 1.88 18.90 -20.09
C ILE A 11 0.67 18.15 -20.62
N VAL A 12 -0.15 17.62 -19.71
CA VAL A 12 -1.37 16.86 -20.03
C VAL A 12 -2.58 17.59 -19.46
N ASP A 13 -3.42 18.14 -20.34
CA ASP A 13 -4.57 18.96 -19.99
C ASP A 13 -5.54 18.99 -21.17
N ASP A 14 -6.85 18.86 -20.98
CA ASP A 14 -7.80 18.82 -22.08
C ASP A 14 -8.02 20.20 -22.74
N ILE A 15 -7.74 21.29 -22.01
CA ILE A 15 -7.89 22.66 -22.49
C ILE A 15 -6.63 23.16 -23.17
N ALA A 16 -6.69 23.32 -24.48
CA ALA A 16 -5.53 23.76 -25.30
C ALA A 16 -4.93 25.11 -24.84
N GLU A 17 -5.78 26.04 -24.39
CA GLU A 17 -5.34 27.35 -23.88
C GLU A 17 -4.54 27.21 -22.58
N THR A 18 -4.94 26.32 -21.70
CA THR A 18 -4.22 26.02 -20.44
C THR A 18 -2.84 25.46 -20.75
N ARG A 19 -2.76 24.47 -21.67
CA ARG A 19 -1.47 23.90 -22.12
C ARG A 19 -0.52 24.98 -22.64
N GLU A 20 -1.02 25.88 -23.48
CA GLU A 20 -0.18 26.94 -24.07
C GLU A 20 0.22 27.98 -23.03
N ASN A 21 -0.63 28.30 -22.06
CA ASN A 21 -0.29 29.23 -20.97
C ASN A 21 0.79 28.66 -20.06
N ILE A 22 0.67 27.38 -19.66
CA ILE A 22 1.70 26.70 -18.87
C ILE A 22 3.00 26.61 -19.65
N ARG A 23 2.96 26.25 -20.93
CA ARG A 23 4.14 26.21 -21.80
C ARG A 23 4.87 27.54 -21.87
N LYS A 24 4.13 28.65 -22.01
CA LYS A 24 4.70 29.99 -22.00
C LYS A 24 5.36 30.36 -20.68
N LEU A 25 4.73 30.01 -19.55
CA LEU A 25 5.31 30.22 -18.22
C LEU A 25 6.64 29.47 -18.06
N LEU A 26 6.72 28.22 -18.52
CA LEU A 26 7.92 27.38 -18.38
C LEU A 26 9.05 27.81 -19.34
N GLN A 27 8.76 28.50 -20.46
CA GLN A 27 9.79 29.01 -21.36
C GLN A 27 10.75 30.05 -20.72
N PHE A 28 10.34 30.67 -19.60
CA PHE A 28 11.19 31.63 -18.88
C PHE A 28 12.17 30.95 -17.91
N ASP A 29 12.04 29.65 -17.63
CA ASP A 29 13.00 28.91 -16.80
C ASP A 29 14.02 28.17 -17.69
N PRO A 30 15.30 28.58 -17.67
CA PRO A 30 16.35 28.00 -18.52
C PRO A 30 16.65 26.53 -18.16
N ASN A 31 16.24 26.07 -16.98
CA ASN A 31 16.48 24.70 -16.48
C ASN A 31 15.33 23.73 -16.79
N VAL A 32 14.25 24.20 -17.42
CA VAL A 32 13.08 23.38 -17.76
C VAL A 32 12.93 23.29 -19.27
N GLU A 33 12.59 22.11 -19.78
CA GLU A 33 12.33 21.90 -21.20
C GLU A 33 11.01 21.11 -21.38
N VAL A 34 10.03 21.71 -22.07
CA VAL A 34 8.78 21.03 -22.41
C VAL A 34 9.01 20.15 -23.62
N VAL A 35 9.05 18.82 -23.41
CA VAL A 35 9.33 17.80 -24.43
C VAL A 35 8.08 17.20 -25.06
N GLY A 36 6.90 17.45 -24.52
CA GLY A 36 5.65 16.99 -25.07
C GLY A 36 4.42 17.66 -24.47
N VAL A 37 3.29 17.55 -25.18
CA VAL A 37 1.97 18.00 -24.72
C VAL A 37 0.94 16.98 -25.14
N ALA A 38 -0.11 16.78 -24.32
CA ALA A 38 -1.20 15.86 -24.60
C ALA A 38 -2.55 16.50 -24.21
N GLY A 39 -3.61 16.15 -24.95
CA GLY A 39 -4.95 16.66 -24.70
C GLY A 39 -5.88 15.67 -24.00
N THR A 40 -5.42 14.45 -23.75
CA THR A 40 -6.18 13.38 -23.09
C THR A 40 -5.25 12.56 -22.18
N GLY A 41 -5.82 11.80 -21.23
CA GLY A 41 -5.05 10.93 -20.34
C GLY A 41 -4.33 9.83 -21.09
N GLU A 42 -4.98 9.21 -22.09
CA GLU A 42 -4.39 8.16 -22.93
C GLU A 42 -3.21 8.68 -23.77
N GLU A 43 -3.39 9.84 -24.43
CA GLU A 43 -2.31 10.52 -25.15
C GLU A 43 -1.15 10.89 -24.20
N GLY A 44 -1.47 11.35 -22.96
CA GLY A 44 -0.48 11.68 -21.94
C GLY A 44 0.39 10.49 -21.55
N ILE A 45 -0.22 9.31 -21.38
CA ILE A 45 0.50 8.06 -21.11
C ILE A 45 1.42 7.71 -22.27
N GLN A 46 0.94 7.80 -23.51
CA GLN A 46 1.71 7.47 -24.68
C GLN A 46 2.91 8.42 -24.86
N VAL A 47 2.70 9.74 -24.75
CA VAL A 47 3.76 10.75 -24.82
C VAL A 47 4.78 10.57 -23.70
N ALA A 48 4.34 10.21 -22.49
CA ALA A 48 5.24 9.93 -21.38
C ALA A 48 6.15 8.71 -21.67
N ILE A 49 5.60 7.63 -22.22
CA ILE A 49 6.39 6.44 -22.59
C ILE A 49 7.41 6.76 -23.69
N GLU A 50 7.03 7.54 -24.69
CA GLU A 50 7.90 7.91 -25.81
C GLU A 50 9.02 8.88 -25.41
N THR A 51 8.73 9.87 -24.55
CA THR A 51 9.67 10.93 -24.19
C THR A 51 10.43 10.67 -22.89
N GLN A 52 9.96 9.75 -22.03
CA GLN A 52 10.52 9.44 -20.71
C GLN A 52 10.86 10.71 -19.89
N PRO A 53 9.88 11.60 -19.67
CA PRO A 53 10.12 12.89 -19.05
C PRO A 53 10.51 12.74 -17.57
N ASP A 54 11.14 13.78 -17.01
CA ASP A 54 11.39 13.85 -15.58
C ASP A 54 10.09 14.15 -14.81
N VAL A 55 9.26 15.05 -15.38
CA VAL A 55 8.04 15.51 -14.73
C VAL A 55 6.86 15.50 -15.70
N VAL A 56 5.70 15.05 -15.22
CA VAL A 56 4.41 15.18 -15.91
C VAL A 56 3.53 16.16 -15.14
N LEU A 57 3.10 17.23 -15.81
CA LEU A 57 2.03 18.09 -15.31
C LEU A 57 0.70 17.51 -15.79
N MET A 58 -0.13 17.06 -14.86
CA MET A 58 -1.34 16.27 -15.17
C MET A 58 -2.60 16.99 -14.69
N ASP A 59 -3.53 17.28 -15.58
CA ASP A 59 -4.87 17.69 -15.18
C ASP A 59 -5.68 16.50 -14.65
N ILE A 60 -6.57 16.75 -13.68
CA ILE A 60 -7.45 15.70 -13.13
C ILE A 60 -8.64 15.46 -14.06
N ASN A 61 -9.28 16.52 -14.52
CA ASN A 61 -10.60 16.44 -15.18
C ASN A 61 -10.46 16.36 -16.70
N MET A 62 -10.25 15.17 -17.22
CA MET A 62 -10.19 14.92 -18.66
C MET A 62 -11.33 14.01 -19.13
N PRO A 63 -11.81 14.14 -20.37
CA PRO A 63 -13.04 13.47 -20.82
C PRO A 63 -12.90 11.96 -21.06
N ASP A 64 -11.70 11.45 -21.33
CA ASP A 64 -11.44 10.05 -21.65
C ASP A 64 -11.03 9.22 -20.41
N MET A 65 -10.10 9.75 -19.63
CA MET A 65 -9.56 9.12 -18.44
C MET A 65 -9.22 10.22 -17.43
N ASP A 66 -9.58 10.01 -16.16
CA ASP A 66 -9.19 10.98 -15.13
C ASP A 66 -7.66 10.96 -14.90
N GLY A 67 -7.10 12.13 -14.54
CA GLY A 67 -5.66 12.28 -14.38
C GLY A 67 -5.08 11.46 -13.24
N ILE A 68 -5.88 11.01 -12.28
CA ILE A 68 -5.45 10.13 -11.19
C ILE A 68 -5.18 8.73 -11.74
N THR A 69 -6.09 8.20 -12.54
CA THR A 69 -5.91 6.91 -13.24
C THR A 69 -4.72 6.97 -14.22
N ALA A 70 -4.56 8.08 -14.96
CA ALA A 70 -3.40 8.27 -15.83
C ALA A 70 -2.09 8.29 -15.03
N THR A 71 -2.08 8.91 -13.84
CA THR A 71 -0.95 8.95 -12.90
C THR A 71 -0.52 7.54 -12.50
N GLU A 72 -1.44 6.69 -12.06
CA GLU A 72 -1.15 5.29 -11.69
C GLU A 72 -0.50 4.51 -12.83
N LYS A 73 -1.05 4.64 -14.05
CA LYS A 73 -0.53 3.95 -15.24
C LYS A 73 0.86 4.44 -15.64
N ILE A 74 1.14 5.74 -15.55
CA ILE A 74 2.47 6.30 -15.84
C ILE A 74 3.48 5.84 -14.79
N ARG A 75 3.15 5.93 -13.51
CA ARG A 75 4.03 5.52 -12.41
C ARG A 75 4.40 4.03 -12.47
N THR A 76 3.47 3.18 -12.87
CA THR A 76 3.73 1.74 -13.05
C THR A 76 4.73 1.47 -14.17
N ARG A 77 4.69 2.24 -15.27
CA ARG A 77 5.56 2.03 -16.45
C ARG A 77 6.87 2.82 -16.40
N LEU A 78 6.85 3.96 -15.76
CA LEU A 78 7.96 4.91 -15.65
C LEU A 78 8.15 5.32 -14.17
N PRO A 79 8.72 4.45 -13.33
CA PRO A 79 8.84 4.70 -11.89
C PRO A 79 9.65 5.94 -11.54
N SER A 80 10.65 6.31 -12.34
CA SER A 80 11.48 7.51 -12.14
C SER A 80 10.80 8.83 -12.53
N THR A 81 9.75 8.79 -13.37
CA THR A 81 8.99 9.99 -13.76
C THR A 81 8.13 10.49 -12.61
N GLN A 82 8.22 11.75 -12.24
CA GLN A 82 7.43 12.36 -11.18
C GLN A 82 6.19 13.07 -11.75
N ILE A 83 5.08 13.06 -11.01
CA ILE A 83 3.82 13.62 -11.49
C ILE A 83 3.36 14.73 -10.56
N VAL A 84 3.08 15.90 -11.12
CA VAL A 84 2.51 17.07 -10.45
C VAL A 84 1.09 17.27 -10.98
N ILE A 85 0.12 17.15 -10.11
CA ILE A 85 -1.30 17.30 -10.46
C ILE A 85 -1.68 18.77 -10.50
N LEU A 86 -2.49 19.13 -11.50
CA LEU A 86 -3.11 20.44 -11.63
C LEU A 86 -4.63 20.31 -11.52
N SER A 87 -5.30 21.04 -10.61
CA SER A 87 -6.75 20.96 -10.43
C SER A 87 -7.41 22.30 -10.17
N VAL A 88 -8.61 22.48 -10.65
CA VAL A 88 -9.47 23.65 -10.32
C VAL A 88 -10.16 23.48 -8.97
N GLN A 89 -10.21 22.26 -8.43
CA GLN A 89 -10.89 21.95 -7.17
C GLN A 89 -9.86 21.78 -6.04
N ASN A 90 -10.08 22.51 -4.96
CA ASN A 90 -9.28 22.39 -3.73
C ASN A 90 -10.01 21.43 -2.74
N ASP A 91 -10.46 20.28 -3.25
CA ASP A 91 -11.13 19.27 -2.43
C ASP A 91 -10.08 18.29 -1.89
N SER A 92 -10.05 18.13 -0.57
CA SER A 92 -9.14 17.24 0.14
C SER A 92 -9.23 15.77 -0.34
N ASN A 93 -10.38 15.34 -0.85
CA ASN A 93 -10.55 13.99 -1.40
C ASN A 93 -9.78 13.80 -2.71
N TYR A 94 -9.79 14.79 -3.61
CA TYR A 94 -9.01 14.74 -4.86
C TYR A 94 -7.51 14.80 -4.59
N LEU A 95 -7.07 15.69 -3.69
CA LEU A 95 -5.68 15.76 -3.24
C LEU A 95 -5.21 14.39 -2.71
N ARG A 96 -5.99 13.80 -1.80
CA ARG A 96 -5.67 12.50 -1.22
C ARG A 96 -5.58 11.39 -2.28
N ARG A 97 -6.56 11.28 -3.18
CA ARG A 97 -6.55 10.29 -4.27
C ARG A 97 -5.35 10.48 -5.20
N ALA A 98 -5.00 11.72 -5.54
CA ALA A 98 -3.86 12.03 -6.38
C ALA A 98 -2.53 11.58 -5.73
N MET A 99 -2.36 11.86 -4.43
CA MET A 99 -1.16 11.44 -3.69
C MET A 99 -1.08 9.91 -3.57
N LEU A 100 -2.21 9.24 -3.35
CA LEU A 100 -2.27 7.76 -3.32
C LEU A 100 -1.93 7.12 -4.67
N ALA A 101 -2.34 7.75 -5.78
CA ALA A 101 -1.97 7.34 -7.13
C ALA A 101 -0.47 7.53 -7.45
N GLY A 102 0.27 8.16 -6.55
CA GLY A 102 1.71 8.42 -6.71
C GLY A 102 2.04 9.78 -7.27
N ALA A 103 1.10 10.75 -7.26
CA ALA A 103 1.44 12.13 -7.55
C ALA A 103 2.44 12.67 -6.51
N ARG A 104 3.39 13.48 -6.99
CA ARG A 104 4.43 14.06 -6.14
C ARG A 104 4.01 15.38 -5.51
N ASP A 105 3.22 16.16 -6.24
CA ASP A 105 2.74 17.46 -5.81
C ASP A 105 1.36 17.74 -6.41
N PHE A 106 0.66 18.71 -5.83
CA PHE A 106 -0.69 19.09 -6.24
C PHE A 106 -0.80 20.63 -6.24
N LEU A 107 -1.17 21.21 -7.37
CA LEU A 107 -1.29 22.65 -7.54
C LEU A 107 -2.71 23.02 -7.96
N THR A 108 -3.20 24.15 -7.45
CA THR A 108 -4.51 24.69 -7.84
C THR A 108 -4.39 25.51 -9.12
N LYS A 109 -5.31 25.34 -10.05
CA LYS A 109 -5.41 26.15 -11.29
C LYS A 109 -6.09 27.49 -11.02
N PRO A 110 -5.63 28.61 -11.61
CA PRO A 110 -4.38 28.76 -12.37
C PRO A 110 -3.16 28.74 -11.40
N PRO A 111 -2.11 27.95 -11.69
CA PRO A 111 -0.95 27.91 -10.81
C PRO A 111 -0.17 29.24 -10.86
N ASP A 112 0.33 29.69 -9.72
CA ASP A 112 1.30 30.76 -9.68
C ASP A 112 2.61 30.30 -10.35
N GLY A 113 3.24 31.20 -11.13
CA GLY A 113 4.45 30.85 -11.88
C GLY A 113 5.62 30.39 -10.99
N ASN A 114 5.78 30.96 -9.80
CA ASN A 114 6.83 30.56 -8.86
C ASN A 114 6.50 29.21 -8.20
N GLU A 115 5.23 29.01 -7.84
CA GLU A 115 4.75 27.76 -7.25
C GLU A 115 4.93 26.59 -8.23
N LEU A 116 4.53 26.76 -9.49
CA LEU A 116 4.69 25.79 -10.56
C LEU A 116 6.17 25.45 -10.79
N THR A 117 7.04 26.46 -10.94
CA THR A 117 8.47 26.26 -11.17
C THR A 117 9.12 25.53 -9.98
N ASN A 118 8.77 25.88 -8.74
CA ASN A 118 9.31 25.21 -7.55
C ASN A 118 8.85 23.75 -7.45
N ALA A 119 7.59 23.45 -7.77
CA ALA A 119 7.08 22.08 -7.80
C ALA A 119 7.81 21.25 -8.85
N ILE A 120 8.00 21.78 -10.07
CA ILE A 120 8.75 21.10 -11.14
C ILE A 120 10.20 20.84 -10.73
N ARG A 121 10.88 21.80 -10.10
CA ARG A 121 12.28 21.62 -9.65
C ARG A 121 12.37 20.51 -8.60
N ARG A 122 11.53 20.53 -7.56
CA ARG A 122 11.50 19.45 -6.55
C ARG A 122 11.25 18.09 -7.18
N ALA A 123 10.27 18.01 -8.08
CA ALA A 123 9.94 16.77 -8.77
C ALA A 123 11.09 16.32 -9.71
N GLY A 124 11.69 17.22 -10.47
CA GLY A 124 12.79 16.93 -11.39
C GLY A 124 14.07 16.45 -10.67
N GLU A 125 14.42 17.09 -9.54
CA GLU A 125 15.56 16.64 -8.71
C GLU A 125 15.37 15.19 -8.24
N MET A 126 14.17 14.82 -7.86
CA MET A 126 13.85 13.45 -7.44
C MET A 126 13.87 12.47 -8.62
N ALA A 127 13.33 12.88 -9.78
CA ALA A 127 13.40 12.04 -11.00
C ALA A 127 14.85 11.72 -11.36
N HIS A 128 15.74 12.72 -11.30
CA HIS A 128 17.17 12.53 -11.55
C HIS A 128 17.83 11.60 -10.52
N GLN A 129 17.48 11.71 -9.23
CA GLN A 129 17.99 10.81 -8.18
C GLN A 129 17.53 9.37 -8.41
N GLU A 130 16.26 9.16 -8.77
CA GLU A 130 15.73 7.82 -9.07
C GLU A 130 16.40 7.24 -10.32
N LYS A 131 16.58 8.01 -11.40
CA LYS A 131 17.32 7.58 -12.61
C LYS A 131 18.77 7.20 -12.30
N VAL A 132 19.46 7.96 -11.43
CA VAL A 132 20.84 7.64 -10.99
C VAL A 132 20.88 6.36 -10.18
N LYS A 133 19.92 6.14 -9.27
CA LYS A 133 19.80 4.89 -8.52
C LYS A 133 19.58 3.69 -9.46
N GLU A 134 18.67 3.79 -10.42
CA GLU A 134 18.44 2.76 -11.46
C GLU A 134 19.70 2.48 -12.26
N ALA A 135 20.41 3.53 -12.73
CA ALA A 135 21.64 3.37 -13.50
C ALA A 135 22.79 2.76 -12.68
N THR A 136 22.90 3.10 -11.39
CA THR A 136 23.92 2.54 -10.47
C THR A 136 23.63 1.08 -10.19
N THR A 137 22.39 0.69 -9.99
CA THR A 137 21.98 -0.71 -9.82
C THR A 137 22.26 -1.54 -11.07
N LEU A 138 21.96 -1.00 -12.26
CA LEU A 138 22.30 -1.64 -13.53
C LEU A 138 23.83 -1.77 -13.75
N ALA A 139 24.62 -0.77 -13.34
CA ALA A 139 26.08 -0.79 -13.44
C ALA A 139 26.70 -1.81 -12.48
N ALA A 140 26.19 -1.92 -11.24
CA ALA A 140 26.62 -2.91 -10.26
C ALA A 140 26.36 -4.35 -10.73
N VAL A 141 25.19 -4.59 -11.33
CA VAL A 141 24.83 -5.88 -11.94
C VAL A 141 25.74 -6.24 -13.13
N ARG A 142 26.12 -5.25 -13.95
CA ARG A 142 27.10 -5.45 -15.06
C ARG A 142 28.52 -5.70 -14.57
N ALA A 143 28.93 -5.11 -13.45
CA ALA A 143 30.27 -5.27 -12.87
C ALA A 143 30.44 -6.64 -12.17
N ALA A 144 29.37 -7.30 -11.77
CA ALA A 144 29.39 -8.60 -11.12
C ALA A 144 29.70 -9.80 -12.05
N GLY A 145 29.97 -9.57 -13.34
CA GLY A 145 30.62 -10.49 -14.30
C GLY A 145 30.14 -11.94 -14.25
N VAL A 146 28.92 -12.24 -14.66
CA VAL A 146 28.47 -13.62 -14.89
C VAL A 146 28.52 -13.91 -16.39
N PRO A 147 29.42 -14.83 -16.87
CA PRO A 147 29.41 -15.27 -18.26
C PRO A 147 28.38 -16.39 -18.44
N GLY A 148 27.41 -16.19 -19.31
CA GLY A 148 26.50 -17.25 -19.73
C GLY A 148 25.19 -16.71 -20.27
N SER A 149 25.03 -16.82 -21.61
CA SER A 149 23.82 -16.58 -22.35
C SER A 149 22.67 -17.48 -21.86
N GLY A 150 21.85 -16.97 -21.01
CA GLY A 150 20.57 -17.50 -20.60
C GLY A 150 19.71 -16.31 -20.23
N GLN A 151 18.51 -16.31 -20.72
CA GLN A 151 17.48 -15.32 -20.40
C GLN A 151 17.58 -14.94 -18.92
N LEU A 152 18.12 -13.74 -18.63
CA LEU A 152 18.15 -13.20 -17.28
C LEU A 152 16.69 -12.96 -16.89
N ILE A 153 16.09 -13.94 -16.25
CA ILE A 153 14.94 -13.73 -15.39
C ILE A 153 15.50 -12.86 -14.27
N PHE A 154 15.31 -11.55 -14.37
CA PHE A 154 15.43 -10.69 -13.21
C PHE A 154 14.52 -11.31 -12.16
N PRO A 155 14.97 -11.54 -10.90
CA PRO A 155 14.01 -11.70 -9.85
C PRO A 155 13.17 -10.42 -9.93
N SER A 156 11.93 -10.57 -10.32
CA SER A 156 10.92 -9.51 -10.27
C SER A 156 11.14 -8.81 -8.94
N ALA A 157 11.46 -7.52 -8.95
CA ALA A 157 11.58 -6.78 -7.71
C ALA A 157 10.33 -7.17 -6.92
N LEU A 158 10.51 -7.74 -5.72
CA LEU A 158 9.40 -8.23 -4.91
C LEU A 158 8.43 -7.07 -4.76
N THR A 159 7.40 -7.01 -5.59
CA THR A 159 6.30 -6.09 -5.40
C THR A 159 5.42 -6.70 -4.34
N GLY A 160 5.83 -6.54 -3.08
CA GLY A 160 5.11 -7.06 -1.94
C GLY A 160 3.65 -6.63 -1.93
N LYS A 161 2.80 -7.41 -1.30
CA LYS A 161 1.36 -7.15 -1.23
C LYS A 161 0.95 -6.71 0.17
N ILE A 162 0.25 -5.58 0.25
CA ILE A 162 -0.29 -5.06 1.51
C ILE A 162 -1.66 -5.69 1.73
N ILE A 163 -1.85 -6.29 2.89
CA ILE A 163 -3.10 -6.91 3.31
C ILE A 163 -3.51 -6.28 4.63
N THR A 164 -4.58 -5.50 4.62
CA THR A 164 -5.13 -4.92 5.84
C THR A 164 -6.13 -5.87 6.48
N ILE A 165 -5.92 -6.17 7.76
CA ILE A 165 -6.86 -6.95 8.58
C ILE A 165 -7.70 -5.96 9.38
N TYR A 166 -8.98 -5.88 9.05
CA TYR A 166 -9.90 -4.91 9.62
C TYR A 166 -11.16 -5.56 10.17
N SER A 167 -11.72 -4.98 11.21
CA SER A 167 -13.05 -5.30 11.71
C SER A 167 -13.72 -4.07 12.27
N PRO A 168 -14.93 -3.67 11.81
CA PRO A 168 -15.67 -2.52 12.32
C PRO A 168 -16.29 -2.77 13.71
N LYS A 169 -15.84 -3.81 14.39
CA LYS A 169 -16.21 -4.16 15.76
C LYS A 169 -15.00 -4.65 16.53
N GLY A 170 -14.76 -4.04 17.70
CA GLY A 170 -13.69 -4.49 18.60
C GLY A 170 -13.94 -5.90 19.17
N GLY A 171 -12.85 -6.61 19.47
CA GLY A 171 -12.89 -7.91 20.10
C GLY A 171 -13.25 -9.10 19.17
N THR A 172 -13.27 -8.90 17.87
CA THR A 172 -13.50 -9.96 16.87
C THR A 172 -12.29 -10.87 16.69
N GLY A 173 -11.11 -10.49 17.18
CA GLY A 173 -9.87 -11.24 17.11
C GLY A 173 -9.04 -10.95 15.85
N SER A 174 -9.13 -9.72 15.29
CA SER A 174 -8.31 -9.29 14.14
C SER A 174 -6.83 -9.51 14.40
N THR A 175 -6.29 -9.03 15.52
CA THR A 175 -4.87 -9.20 15.89
C THR A 175 -4.45 -10.67 15.98
N THR A 176 -5.32 -11.53 16.56
CA THR A 176 -5.09 -13.00 16.59
C THR A 176 -5.02 -13.57 15.17
N ILE A 177 -5.91 -13.15 14.27
CA ILE A 177 -5.89 -13.54 12.85
C ILE A 177 -4.60 -13.05 12.20
N THR A 178 -4.23 -11.77 12.38
CA THR A 178 -3.02 -11.17 11.81
C THR A 178 -1.76 -11.95 12.19
N ALA A 179 -1.56 -12.20 13.50
CA ALA A 179 -0.38 -12.92 13.98
C ALA A 179 -0.27 -14.35 13.41
N ASN A 180 -1.39 -15.08 13.37
CA ASN A 180 -1.39 -16.45 12.87
C ASN A 180 -1.35 -16.52 11.33
N LEU A 181 -1.98 -15.58 10.63
CA LEU A 181 -1.88 -15.47 9.17
C LEU A 181 -0.43 -15.16 8.73
N ALA A 182 0.27 -14.30 9.48
CA ALA A 182 1.68 -14.03 9.22
C ALA A 182 2.52 -15.30 9.26
N VAL A 183 2.33 -16.14 10.27
CA VAL A 183 3.03 -17.43 10.39
C VAL A 183 2.65 -18.39 9.25
N ALA A 184 1.38 -18.38 8.79
CA ALA A 184 0.92 -19.25 7.72
C ALA A 184 1.43 -18.82 6.32
N LEU A 185 1.66 -17.53 6.12
CA LEU A 185 2.15 -16.98 4.85
C LEU A 185 3.68 -16.99 4.74
N HIS A 186 4.38 -16.93 5.88
CA HIS A 186 5.83 -16.81 5.90
C HIS A 186 6.54 -18.05 5.38
N SER A 187 7.56 -17.83 4.55
CA SER A 187 8.59 -18.80 4.14
C SER A 187 9.89 -18.05 3.83
N GLU A 188 10.99 -18.78 3.62
CA GLU A 188 12.27 -18.16 3.20
C GLU A 188 12.13 -17.42 1.85
N GLU A 189 11.26 -17.92 0.94
CA GLU A 189 11.00 -17.31 -0.38
C GLU A 189 9.94 -16.21 -0.31
N SER A 190 9.17 -16.16 0.76
CA SER A 190 8.06 -15.22 0.95
C SER A 190 8.15 -14.57 2.33
N PRO A 191 9.08 -13.63 2.55
CA PRO A 191 9.22 -12.94 3.83
C PRO A 191 7.98 -12.11 4.15
N VAL A 192 7.57 -12.14 5.43
CA VAL A 192 6.37 -11.45 5.93
C VAL A 192 6.77 -10.44 6.99
N VAL A 193 6.18 -9.25 6.90
CA VAL A 193 6.18 -8.28 8.00
C VAL A 193 4.75 -8.02 8.47
N VAL A 194 4.58 -7.96 9.80
CA VAL A 194 3.34 -7.48 10.42
C VAL A 194 3.55 -6.05 10.90
N VAL A 195 2.59 -5.18 10.64
CA VAL A 195 2.62 -3.76 11.02
C VAL A 195 1.48 -3.50 12.00
N ASP A 196 1.80 -2.98 13.16
CA ASP A 196 0.79 -2.58 14.14
C ASP A 196 0.23 -1.19 13.79
N GLY A 197 -0.94 -1.17 13.17
CA GLY A 197 -1.67 0.05 12.81
C GLY A 197 -2.44 0.68 13.97
N ARG A 198 -2.41 0.08 15.16
CA ARG A 198 -3.00 0.63 16.39
C ARG A 198 -1.98 1.50 17.12
N LEU A 199 -1.64 2.63 16.54
CA LEU A 199 -0.48 3.42 16.97
C LEU A 199 -0.52 3.85 18.44
N GLN A 200 -1.68 4.11 19.03
CA GLN A 200 -1.78 4.56 20.40
C GLN A 200 -1.71 3.44 21.44
N PHE A 201 -2.31 2.30 21.17
CA PHE A 201 -2.43 1.16 22.09
C PHE A 201 -2.22 -0.14 21.33
N GLY A 202 -1.10 -0.22 20.61
CA GLY A 202 -0.72 -1.41 19.88
C GLY A 202 -0.23 -2.53 20.77
N ASP A 203 -0.61 -3.74 20.45
CA ASP A 203 -0.31 -4.93 21.25
C ASP A 203 0.18 -6.11 20.37
N LEU A 204 0.41 -5.88 19.08
CA LEU A 204 0.74 -6.93 18.12
C LEU A 204 2.06 -7.65 18.46
N SER A 205 3.09 -6.93 18.95
CA SER A 205 4.37 -7.52 19.34
C SER A 205 4.23 -8.53 20.48
N PHE A 206 3.28 -8.29 21.41
CA PHE A 206 3.01 -9.22 22.51
C PHE A 206 2.41 -10.56 22.04
N PHE A 207 1.77 -10.60 20.86
CA PHE A 207 1.31 -11.85 20.26
C PHE A 207 2.45 -12.75 19.76
N PHE A 208 3.68 -12.23 19.75
CA PHE A 208 4.91 -12.95 19.44
C PHE A 208 5.85 -13.03 20.66
N ASN A 209 5.38 -12.65 21.85
CA ASN A 209 6.17 -12.53 23.08
C ASN A 209 7.42 -11.65 22.91
N GLU A 210 7.32 -10.65 22.05
CA GLU A 210 8.42 -9.72 21.78
C GLU A 210 8.17 -8.38 22.48
N GLN A 211 9.25 -7.80 23.00
CA GLN A 211 9.28 -6.45 23.55
C GLN A 211 10.32 -5.64 22.80
N THR A 212 9.90 -4.51 22.27
CA THR A 212 10.79 -3.66 21.50
C THR A 212 10.96 -2.29 22.14
N LYS A 213 12.10 -1.67 21.84
CA LYS A 213 12.34 -0.24 22.12
C LYS A 213 12.18 0.60 20.84
N THR A 214 12.12 -0.05 19.68
CA THR A 214 11.98 0.56 18.37
C THR A 214 10.57 0.32 17.84
N SER A 215 10.06 1.25 17.05
CA SER A 215 8.69 1.24 16.56
C SER A 215 8.56 2.00 15.23
N ILE A 216 7.35 2.07 14.69
CA ILE A 216 7.06 2.90 13.52
C ILE A 216 7.38 4.40 13.76
N ALA A 217 7.41 4.87 15.03
CA ALA A 217 7.79 6.24 15.36
C ALA A 217 9.26 6.56 15.03
N ASP A 218 10.13 5.55 15.00
CA ASP A 218 11.54 5.73 14.62
C ASP A 218 11.68 5.87 13.09
N LEU A 219 10.83 5.20 12.31
CA LEU A 219 10.82 5.29 10.84
C LEU A 219 10.13 6.56 10.34
N ALA A 220 9.06 7.01 11.01
CA ALA A 220 8.20 8.09 10.54
C ALA A 220 8.97 9.40 10.21
N PRO A 221 9.89 9.92 11.05
CA PRO A 221 10.63 11.15 10.75
C PRO A 221 11.56 11.04 9.53
N ARG A 222 11.94 9.81 9.15
CA ARG A 222 12.83 9.52 8.02
C ARG A 222 12.10 8.82 6.86
N SER A 223 10.79 8.91 6.81
CA SER A 223 9.98 8.19 5.82
C SER A 223 10.29 8.54 4.35
N ASP A 224 10.97 9.66 4.10
CA ASP A 224 11.46 10.05 2.77
C ASP A 224 12.86 9.49 2.43
N GLU A 225 13.60 9.01 3.43
CA GLU A 225 15.01 8.60 3.30
C GLU A 225 15.24 7.18 3.90
N LEU A 226 14.25 6.29 3.73
CA LEU A 226 14.36 4.92 4.22
C LEU A 226 15.39 4.14 3.41
N ASP A 227 16.22 3.38 4.11
CA ASP A 227 17.12 2.39 3.54
C ASP A 227 16.93 1.03 4.21
N PRO A 228 17.37 -0.09 3.57
CA PRO A 228 17.10 -1.42 4.08
C PRO A 228 17.75 -1.68 5.47
N GLU A 229 18.97 -1.18 5.70
CA GLU A 229 19.72 -1.41 6.93
C GLU A 229 19.00 -0.73 8.11
N PHE A 230 18.57 0.51 7.94
CA PHE A 230 17.83 1.25 8.96
C PHE A 230 16.47 0.61 9.25
N VAL A 231 15.74 0.17 8.23
CA VAL A 231 14.44 -0.51 8.43
C VAL A 231 14.64 -1.84 9.15
N GLU A 232 15.64 -2.65 8.79
CA GLU A 232 15.97 -3.90 9.49
C GLU A 232 16.37 -3.69 10.95
N GLU A 233 17.07 -2.59 11.28
CA GLU A 233 17.43 -2.22 12.66
C GLU A 233 16.18 -1.90 13.52
N VAL A 234 15.15 -1.34 12.93
CA VAL A 234 13.90 -1.00 13.63
C VAL A 234 12.96 -2.20 13.75
N LEU A 235 12.97 -3.10 12.77
CA LEU A 235 12.12 -4.28 12.78
C LEU A 235 12.56 -5.31 13.80
N LEU A 236 11.60 -5.88 14.54
CA LEU A 236 11.84 -7.10 15.32
C LEU A 236 11.69 -8.32 14.41
N LYS A 237 12.58 -9.26 14.54
CA LYS A 237 12.49 -10.56 13.88
C LYS A 237 12.21 -11.66 14.91
N HIS A 238 11.02 -12.25 14.85
CA HIS A 238 10.66 -13.35 15.73
C HIS A 238 11.43 -14.63 15.32
N GLU A 239 12.31 -15.12 16.20
CA GLU A 239 13.28 -16.20 15.90
C GLU A 239 12.59 -17.51 15.45
N ASP A 240 11.52 -17.92 16.14
CA ASP A 240 10.86 -19.21 15.88
C ASP A 240 10.11 -19.25 14.53
N THR A 241 9.66 -18.12 14.01
CA THR A 241 8.84 -18.07 12.80
C THR A 241 9.48 -17.33 11.63
N GLY A 242 10.49 -16.51 11.88
CA GLY A 242 11.10 -15.64 10.87
C GLY A 242 10.24 -14.41 10.49
N VAL A 243 9.06 -14.25 11.06
CA VAL A 243 8.17 -13.10 10.82
C VAL A 243 8.82 -11.83 11.37
N SER A 244 8.83 -10.77 10.58
CA SER A 244 9.26 -9.44 11.01
C SER A 244 8.08 -8.64 11.55
N ILE A 245 8.33 -7.79 12.56
CA ILE A 245 7.29 -7.03 13.26
C ILE A 245 7.69 -5.57 13.29
N LEU A 246 6.85 -4.69 12.76
CA LEU A 246 6.92 -3.25 12.95
C LEU A 246 5.91 -2.88 14.03
N ALA A 247 6.42 -2.64 15.23
CA ALA A 247 5.59 -2.36 16.39
C ALA A 247 5.01 -0.95 16.38
N ALA A 248 3.90 -0.76 17.09
CA ALA A 248 3.39 0.56 17.44
C ALA A 248 4.32 1.26 18.44
N PRO A 249 4.22 2.61 18.55
CA PRO A 249 4.96 3.36 19.57
C PRO A 249 4.74 2.82 20.98
N THR A 250 5.77 2.90 21.83
CA THR A 250 5.68 2.46 23.22
C THR A 250 4.91 3.45 24.10
N GLN A 251 4.81 4.70 23.67
CA GLN A 251 4.07 5.76 24.34
C GLN A 251 2.97 6.29 23.42
N PRO A 252 1.71 6.36 23.92
CA PRO A 252 0.58 6.80 23.09
C PRO A 252 0.75 8.22 22.51
N GLU A 253 1.51 9.09 23.19
CA GLU A 253 1.78 10.45 22.76
C GLU A 253 2.63 10.51 21.48
N GLU A 254 3.50 9.55 21.28
CA GLU A 254 4.34 9.45 20.07
C GLU A 254 3.49 9.20 18.81
N ALA A 255 2.35 8.53 18.97
CA ALA A 255 1.43 8.27 17.86
C ALA A 255 0.87 9.55 17.24
N GLU A 256 0.72 10.65 18.02
CA GLU A 256 0.22 11.93 17.51
C GLU A 256 1.18 12.61 16.55
N SER A 257 2.47 12.26 16.61
CA SER A 257 3.50 12.80 15.72
C SER A 257 3.60 12.08 14.36
N ILE A 258 2.89 10.96 14.21
CA ILE A 258 2.94 10.12 13.00
C ILE A 258 1.79 10.50 12.07
N SER A 259 2.12 11.05 10.92
CA SER A 259 1.12 11.40 9.91
C SER A 259 0.77 10.19 9.02
N GLY A 260 -0.43 10.23 8.45
CA GLY A 260 -0.85 9.22 7.49
C GLY A 260 0.05 9.14 6.25
N GLU A 261 0.60 10.27 5.79
CA GLU A 261 1.55 10.30 4.67
C GLU A 261 2.82 9.50 4.98
N GLN A 262 3.37 9.63 6.18
CA GLN A 262 4.53 8.87 6.62
C GLN A 262 4.24 7.37 6.65
N VAL A 263 3.06 6.98 7.14
CA VAL A 263 2.63 5.57 7.14
C VAL A 263 2.55 5.01 5.71
N VAL A 264 1.99 5.77 4.77
CA VAL A 264 1.96 5.37 3.33
C VAL A 264 3.37 5.12 2.80
N LYS A 265 4.31 6.03 3.06
CA LYS A 265 5.70 5.90 2.59
C LYS A 265 6.37 4.65 3.19
N ILE A 266 6.18 4.41 4.49
CA ILE A 266 6.71 3.22 5.17
C ILE A 266 6.11 1.94 4.56
N LEU A 267 4.78 1.85 4.42
CA LEU A 267 4.13 0.67 3.86
C LEU A 267 4.57 0.40 2.41
N ARG A 268 4.72 1.44 1.59
CA ARG A 268 5.25 1.32 0.22
C ARG A 268 6.71 0.86 0.22
N TYR A 269 7.52 1.36 1.13
CA TYR A 269 8.91 0.93 1.24
C TYR A 269 9.01 -0.55 1.63
N LEU A 270 8.20 -1.00 2.59
CA LEU A 270 8.14 -2.41 3.00
C LEU A 270 7.77 -3.35 1.85
N LYS A 271 6.99 -2.90 0.83
CA LYS A 271 6.72 -3.70 -0.40
C LYS A 271 7.98 -4.06 -1.17
N THR A 272 9.07 -3.33 -1.02
CA THR A 272 10.35 -3.63 -1.67
C THR A 272 11.17 -4.69 -0.95
N MET A 273 10.86 -4.96 0.32
CA MET A 273 11.61 -5.85 1.20
C MET A 273 10.87 -7.16 1.53
N PHE A 274 9.54 -7.14 1.53
CA PHE A 274 8.70 -8.24 1.97
C PHE A 274 7.72 -8.67 0.90
N ALA A 275 7.41 -9.97 0.85
CA ALA A 275 6.38 -10.51 -0.03
C ALA A 275 4.96 -10.16 0.47
N TYR A 276 4.77 -10.16 1.79
CA TYR A 276 3.49 -9.81 2.41
C TYR A 276 3.69 -8.82 3.56
N ILE A 277 2.89 -7.76 3.53
CA ILE A 277 2.81 -6.74 4.57
C ILE A 277 1.41 -6.82 5.19
N LEU A 278 1.30 -7.37 6.39
CA LEU A 278 0.02 -7.49 7.10
C LEU A 278 -0.16 -6.32 8.05
N VAL A 279 -1.22 -5.53 7.87
CA VAL A 279 -1.50 -4.37 8.72
C VAL A 279 -2.66 -4.70 9.65
N ASP A 280 -2.39 -4.78 10.97
CA ASP A 280 -3.43 -4.92 11.99
C ASP A 280 -3.99 -3.53 12.34
N THR A 281 -5.30 -3.35 12.22
CA THR A 281 -5.94 -2.05 12.40
C THR A 281 -6.90 -2.04 13.59
N PRO A 282 -7.14 -0.87 14.21
CA PRO A 282 -8.21 -0.71 15.19
C PRO A 282 -9.59 -0.88 14.54
N SER A 283 -10.63 -0.97 15.37
CA SER A 283 -12.01 -1.12 14.89
C SER A 283 -12.66 0.21 14.44
N GLY A 284 -12.02 1.33 14.70
CA GLY A 284 -12.44 2.64 14.20
C GLY A 284 -11.93 2.89 12.79
N LEU A 285 -12.62 3.76 12.05
CA LEU A 285 -12.13 4.29 10.76
C LEU A 285 -11.38 5.61 11.01
N ASP A 286 -10.31 5.55 11.82
CA ASP A 286 -9.37 6.66 11.97
C ASP A 286 -8.53 6.85 10.70
N GLU A 287 -7.72 7.89 10.66
CA GLU A 287 -6.90 8.24 9.51
C GLU A 287 -5.99 7.07 9.08
N ILE A 288 -5.33 6.42 10.04
CA ILE A 288 -4.39 5.33 9.78
C ILE A 288 -5.11 4.10 9.22
N THR A 289 -6.27 3.75 9.79
CA THR A 289 -7.10 2.66 9.28
C THR A 289 -7.58 2.92 7.84
N GLN A 290 -8.04 4.15 7.57
CA GLN A 290 -8.49 4.53 6.22
C GLN A 290 -7.34 4.44 5.23
N ILE A 291 -6.17 4.96 5.59
CA ILE A 291 -4.96 4.90 4.75
C ILE A 291 -4.51 3.45 4.52
N ALA A 292 -4.48 2.63 5.57
CA ALA A 292 -4.15 1.22 5.44
C ALA A 292 -5.07 0.51 4.44
N ILE A 293 -6.39 0.76 4.50
CA ILE A 293 -7.37 0.23 3.54
C ILE A 293 -7.11 0.77 2.13
N ASP A 294 -6.85 2.08 1.99
CA ASP A 294 -6.64 2.75 0.70
C ASP A 294 -5.41 2.24 -0.07
N VAL A 295 -4.32 1.90 0.66
CA VAL A 295 -3.07 1.41 0.03
C VAL A 295 -3.00 -0.11 -0.08
N SER A 296 -4.01 -0.82 0.44
CA SER A 296 -4.03 -2.29 0.45
C SER A 296 -4.33 -2.88 -0.90
N ASP A 297 -3.58 -3.90 -1.25
CA ASP A 297 -3.89 -4.80 -2.37
C ASP A 297 -5.12 -5.68 -2.01
N LEU A 298 -5.25 -6.08 -0.72
CA LEU A 298 -6.37 -6.86 -0.20
C LEU A 298 -6.80 -6.38 1.20
N VAL A 299 -8.09 -6.51 1.51
CA VAL A 299 -8.66 -6.27 2.84
C VAL A 299 -9.36 -7.53 3.37
N ALA A 300 -8.81 -8.09 4.43
CA ALA A 300 -9.43 -9.19 5.17
C ALA A 300 -10.39 -8.63 6.22
N LEU A 301 -11.68 -8.65 5.93
CA LEU A 301 -12.72 -8.10 6.79
C LEU A 301 -13.19 -9.16 7.79
N VAL A 302 -12.80 -9.02 9.05
CA VAL A 302 -13.06 -10.00 10.10
C VAL A 302 -14.43 -9.77 10.75
N THR A 303 -15.25 -10.83 10.81
CA THR A 303 -16.56 -10.84 11.49
C THR A 303 -16.68 -12.02 12.44
N THR A 304 -17.69 -11.97 13.29
CA THR A 304 -18.13 -13.08 14.18
C THR A 304 -19.62 -13.33 14.01
N GLN A 305 -20.15 -14.42 14.57
CA GLN A 305 -21.57 -14.83 14.43
C GLN A 305 -22.57 -13.93 15.18
N ASP A 306 -22.13 -12.89 15.88
CA ASP A 306 -23.05 -12.02 16.59
C ASP A 306 -23.65 -10.93 15.68
N ILE A 307 -24.90 -10.61 15.93
CA ILE A 307 -25.67 -9.65 15.11
C ILE A 307 -24.99 -8.27 15.01
N PRO A 308 -24.45 -7.66 16.09
CA PRO A 308 -23.76 -6.38 15.97
C PRO A 308 -22.54 -6.43 15.04
N SER A 309 -21.77 -7.53 15.06
CA SER A 309 -20.61 -7.68 14.14
C SER A 309 -21.07 -7.73 12.69
N ILE A 310 -22.07 -8.54 12.39
CA ILE A 310 -22.62 -8.69 11.03
C ILE A 310 -23.21 -7.37 10.53
N LYS A 311 -23.95 -6.65 11.40
CA LYS A 311 -24.50 -5.34 11.06
C LYS A 311 -23.39 -4.33 10.71
N ASN A 312 -22.34 -4.26 11.53
CA ASN A 312 -21.27 -3.31 11.31
C ASN A 312 -20.48 -3.61 10.03
N VAL A 313 -20.21 -4.89 9.78
CA VAL A 313 -19.58 -5.34 8.52
C VAL A 313 -20.46 -4.99 7.32
N ARG A 314 -21.77 -5.18 7.41
CA ARG A 314 -22.69 -4.78 6.35
C ARG A 314 -22.65 -3.26 6.08
N LEU A 315 -22.66 -2.44 7.13
CA LEU A 315 -22.56 -0.98 7.01
C LEU A 315 -21.23 -0.55 6.38
N PHE A 316 -20.14 -1.23 6.76
CA PHE A 316 -18.83 -0.98 6.15
C PHE A 316 -18.82 -1.32 4.66
N MET A 317 -19.37 -2.47 4.26
CA MET A 317 -19.47 -2.85 2.85
C MET A 317 -20.33 -1.88 2.04
N ASP A 318 -21.43 -1.38 2.60
CA ASP A 318 -22.26 -0.36 1.96
C ASP A 318 -21.49 1.00 1.81
N LEU A 319 -20.61 1.33 2.76
CA LEU A 319 -19.74 2.50 2.69
C LEU A 319 -18.69 2.36 1.58
N ILE A 320 -17.98 1.23 1.57
CA ILE A 320 -16.95 0.90 0.58
C ILE A 320 -17.52 0.93 -0.85
N GLU A 321 -18.72 0.38 -1.04
CA GLU A 321 -19.40 0.41 -2.34
C GLU A 321 -19.70 1.87 -2.80
N LYS A 322 -20.13 2.74 -1.87
CA LYS A 322 -20.38 4.17 -2.16
C LYS A 322 -19.09 4.93 -2.48
N LEU A 323 -17.96 4.53 -1.90
CA LEU A 323 -16.66 5.13 -2.14
C LEU A 323 -15.99 4.60 -3.42
N GLY A 324 -16.60 3.60 -4.10
CA GLY A 324 -16.09 3.05 -5.35
C GLY A 324 -14.93 2.09 -5.22
N TYR A 325 -14.70 1.52 -4.03
CA TYR A 325 -13.64 0.52 -3.86
C TYR A 325 -13.95 -0.77 -4.61
N PRO A 326 -12.93 -1.42 -5.19
CA PRO A 326 -13.09 -2.69 -5.89
C PRO A 326 -13.53 -3.81 -4.94
N LYS A 327 -14.71 -4.40 -5.17
CA LYS A 327 -15.24 -5.48 -4.30
C LYS A 327 -14.39 -6.74 -4.29
N ASN A 328 -13.63 -6.98 -5.36
CA ASN A 328 -12.71 -8.13 -5.46
C ASN A 328 -11.48 -8.03 -4.56
N GLN A 329 -11.18 -6.85 -4.02
CA GLN A 329 -10.10 -6.64 -3.05
C GLN A 329 -10.52 -6.90 -1.61
N ILE A 330 -11.82 -7.06 -1.33
CA ILE A 330 -12.34 -7.25 0.03
C ILE A 330 -13.00 -8.62 0.15
N PHE A 331 -12.61 -9.38 1.17
CA PHE A 331 -13.19 -10.68 1.47
C PHE A 331 -13.47 -10.83 2.97
N LEU A 332 -14.44 -11.70 3.29
CA LEU A 332 -14.85 -11.93 4.67
C LEU A 332 -14.10 -13.09 5.29
N VAL A 333 -13.70 -12.90 6.55
CA VAL A 333 -13.17 -13.93 7.43
C VAL A 333 -14.11 -14.08 8.61
N MET A 334 -14.71 -15.26 8.76
CA MET A 334 -15.57 -15.55 9.91
C MET A 334 -14.75 -16.15 11.03
N ASN A 335 -14.50 -15.37 12.07
CA ASN A 335 -13.77 -15.83 13.25
C ASN A 335 -14.73 -16.30 14.37
N ARG A 336 -14.21 -17.12 15.28
CA ARG A 336 -14.95 -17.69 16.44
C ARG A 336 -16.23 -18.39 16.03
N PHE A 337 -16.18 -19.15 14.95
CA PHE A 337 -17.33 -19.91 14.48
C PHE A 337 -17.71 -21.06 15.43
N ASP A 338 -18.94 -21.05 15.91
CA ASP A 338 -19.53 -22.12 16.68
C ASP A 338 -20.71 -22.75 15.91
N LYS A 339 -20.54 -23.99 15.44
CA LYS A 339 -21.54 -24.72 14.67
C LYS A 339 -22.88 -24.94 15.41
N ARG A 340 -22.91 -24.71 16.72
CA ARG A 340 -24.14 -24.80 17.54
C ARG A 340 -25.03 -23.56 17.39
N ARG A 341 -24.50 -22.45 16.85
CA ARG A 341 -25.27 -21.25 16.60
C ARG A 341 -25.98 -21.32 15.25
N SER A 342 -27.14 -20.65 15.16
CA SER A 342 -28.00 -20.68 13.97
C SER A 342 -27.48 -19.85 12.79
N VAL A 343 -26.57 -18.95 13.02
CA VAL A 343 -26.01 -18.10 11.95
C VAL A 343 -24.86 -18.84 11.28
N THR A 344 -25.01 -19.17 10.00
CA THR A 344 -24.00 -19.88 9.21
C THR A 344 -23.17 -18.92 8.35
N PRO A 345 -21.99 -19.37 7.85
CA PRO A 345 -21.19 -18.58 6.92
C PRO A 345 -21.97 -18.15 5.66
N GLU A 346 -22.79 -19.06 5.10
CA GLU A 346 -23.61 -18.81 3.91
C GLU A 346 -24.63 -17.69 4.19
N ARG A 347 -25.26 -17.72 5.38
CA ARG A 347 -26.21 -16.67 5.77
C ARG A 347 -25.55 -15.31 5.95
N ILE A 348 -24.31 -15.27 6.46
CA ILE A 348 -23.53 -14.02 6.55
C ILE A 348 -23.16 -13.53 5.16
N ALA A 349 -22.70 -14.41 4.27
CA ALA A 349 -22.38 -14.09 2.89
C ALA A 349 -23.57 -13.44 2.14
N GLU A 350 -24.78 -13.99 2.33
CA GLU A 350 -26.02 -13.42 1.78
C GLU A 350 -26.32 -12.02 2.33
N ILE A 351 -26.23 -11.84 3.66
CA ILE A 351 -26.53 -10.56 4.32
C ILE A 351 -25.52 -9.48 3.91
N VAL A 352 -24.26 -9.82 3.90
CA VAL A 352 -23.15 -8.88 3.62
C VAL A 352 -22.94 -8.69 2.12
N LYS A 353 -23.44 -9.61 1.29
CA LYS A 353 -23.24 -9.67 -0.18
C LYS A 353 -21.75 -9.79 -0.54
N SER A 354 -21.02 -10.58 0.22
CA SER A 354 -19.61 -10.87 0.00
C SER A 354 -19.29 -12.29 0.44
N GLU A 355 -18.36 -12.94 -0.23
CA GLU A 355 -17.95 -14.31 0.06
C GLU A 355 -17.22 -14.42 1.40
N VAL A 356 -17.54 -15.46 2.19
CA VAL A 356 -16.74 -15.85 3.37
C VAL A 356 -15.69 -16.86 2.92
N VAL A 357 -14.45 -16.39 2.77
CA VAL A 357 -13.35 -17.21 2.21
C VAL A 357 -12.71 -18.13 3.25
N ALA A 358 -12.82 -17.80 4.52
CA ALA A 358 -12.27 -18.62 5.60
C ALA A 358 -13.16 -18.59 6.86
N VAL A 359 -13.23 -19.74 7.52
CA VAL A 359 -13.99 -19.92 8.77
C VAL A 359 -13.06 -20.46 9.83
N VAL A 360 -12.78 -19.64 10.86
CA VAL A 360 -11.93 -20.01 12.00
C VAL A 360 -12.81 -20.45 13.17
N PRO A 361 -12.77 -21.72 13.58
CA PRO A 361 -13.60 -22.23 14.66
C PRO A 361 -13.31 -21.60 16.02
N LEU A 362 -14.34 -21.49 16.86
CA LEU A 362 -14.19 -21.09 18.26
C LEU A 362 -13.48 -22.18 19.06
N GLN A 363 -12.27 -21.88 19.55
CA GLN A 363 -11.43 -22.79 20.33
C GLN A 363 -10.75 -22.06 21.49
N GLU A 364 -11.56 -21.54 22.43
CA GLU A 364 -11.08 -20.74 23.57
C GLU A 364 -10.01 -21.43 24.40
N ARG A 365 -10.17 -22.75 24.64
CA ARG A 365 -9.22 -23.53 25.44
C ARG A 365 -7.83 -23.65 24.84
N LEU A 366 -7.70 -23.39 23.55
CA LEU A 366 -6.43 -23.42 22.83
C LEU A 366 -5.93 -21.99 22.59
N VAL A 367 -6.81 -21.12 22.08
CA VAL A 367 -6.43 -19.79 21.63
C VAL A 367 -6.09 -18.86 22.81
N ILE A 368 -6.89 -18.87 23.89
CA ILE A 368 -6.64 -17.99 25.04
C ILE A 368 -5.28 -18.28 25.70
N PRO A 369 -4.93 -19.54 26.06
CA PRO A 369 -3.60 -19.78 26.63
C PRO A 369 -2.43 -19.53 25.67
N ALA A 370 -2.63 -19.59 24.36
CA ALA A 370 -1.63 -19.23 23.38
C ALA A 370 -1.41 -17.71 23.36
N MET A 371 -2.50 -16.93 23.37
CA MET A 371 -2.44 -15.46 23.47
C MET A 371 -1.78 -15.01 24.77
N ASP A 372 -2.16 -15.60 25.92
CA ASP A 372 -1.59 -15.25 27.22
C ASP A 372 -0.07 -15.49 27.30
N ARG A 373 0.46 -16.38 26.46
CA ARG A 373 1.89 -16.67 26.36
C ARG A 373 2.59 -15.87 25.24
N GLY A 374 1.84 -15.10 24.45
CA GLY A 374 2.38 -14.40 23.29
C GLY A 374 2.89 -15.36 22.20
N ILE A 375 2.28 -16.53 22.03
CA ILE A 375 2.70 -17.51 21.03
C ILE A 375 1.57 -17.70 20.01
N PRO A 376 1.78 -17.38 18.72
CA PRO A 376 0.81 -17.71 17.68
C PRO A 376 0.44 -19.19 17.74
N PHE A 377 -0.85 -19.52 17.90
CA PHE A 377 -1.29 -20.88 18.14
C PHE A 377 -0.91 -21.85 17.01
N LEU A 378 -0.72 -21.33 15.82
CA LEU A 378 -0.32 -22.10 14.65
C LEU A 378 1.03 -22.81 14.83
N ILE A 379 1.95 -22.23 15.61
CA ILE A 379 3.29 -22.79 15.85
C ILE A 379 3.17 -24.17 16.51
N GLN A 380 2.35 -24.27 17.55
CA GLN A 380 2.23 -25.48 18.39
C GLN A 380 1.09 -26.41 17.95
N ASN A 381 0.15 -25.96 17.13
CA ASN A 381 -1.11 -26.67 16.86
C ASN A 381 -1.41 -26.79 15.35
N LYS A 382 -0.41 -27.11 14.53
CA LYS A 382 -0.50 -27.11 13.04
C LYS A 382 -1.69 -27.92 12.49
N ASN A 383 -2.03 -29.03 13.12
CA ASN A 383 -3.08 -29.97 12.64
C ASN A 383 -4.44 -29.76 13.33
N HIS A 384 -4.61 -28.70 14.13
CA HIS A 384 -5.87 -28.45 14.82
C HIS A 384 -6.89 -27.75 13.90
N PRO A 385 -8.20 -27.99 14.03
CA PRO A 385 -9.22 -27.34 13.19
C PRO A 385 -9.16 -25.81 13.17
N VAL A 386 -8.75 -25.14 14.27
CA VAL A 386 -8.56 -23.69 14.30
C VAL A 386 -7.42 -23.25 13.36
N SER A 387 -6.38 -24.05 13.25
CA SER A 387 -5.24 -23.80 12.36
C SER A 387 -5.59 -24.06 10.90
N SER A 388 -6.46 -25.04 10.62
CA SER A 388 -7.00 -25.24 9.25
C SER A 388 -7.68 -23.98 8.74
N GLY A 389 -8.50 -23.29 9.55
CA GLY A 389 -9.16 -22.06 9.16
C GLY A 389 -8.16 -20.91 8.84
N ILE A 390 -6.99 -20.90 9.48
CA ILE A 390 -5.92 -19.93 9.14
C ILE A 390 -5.20 -20.33 7.84
N TYR A 391 -4.96 -21.63 7.62
CA TYR A 391 -4.39 -22.10 6.36
C TYR A 391 -5.33 -21.86 5.18
N ASP A 392 -6.64 -22.07 5.36
CA ASP A 392 -7.66 -21.74 4.34
C ASP A 392 -7.62 -20.24 4.01
N LEU A 393 -7.47 -19.39 5.04
CA LEU A 393 -7.30 -17.95 4.84
C LEU A 393 -6.02 -17.60 4.07
N ALA A 394 -4.90 -18.22 4.44
CA ALA A 394 -3.61 -17.99 3.76
C ALA A 394 -3.67 -18.42 2.28
N GLU A 395 -4.35 -19.52 1.99
CA GLU A 395 -4.55 -19.98 0.62
C GLU A 395 -5.46 -19.04 -0.17
N ALA A 396 -6.55 -18.55 0.42
CA ALA A 396 -7.42 -17.56 -0.18
C ALA A 396 -6.68 -16.26 -0.50
N VAL A 397 -5.78 -15.81 0.38
CA VAL A 397 -4.91 -14.65 0.14
C VAL A 397 -4.01 -14.88 -1.07
N ARG A 398 -3.33 -16.03 -1.16
CA ARG A 398 -2.45 -16.37 -2.30
C ARG A 398 -3.22 -16.41 -3.62
N GLN A 399 -4.40 -17.04 -3.61
CA GLN A 399 -5.26 -17.15 -4.80
C GLN A 399 -5.72 -15.76 -5.29
N ARG A 400 -6.20 -14.91 -4.38
CA ARG A 400 -6.65 -13.56 -4.72
C ARG A 400 -5.54 -12.69 -5.28
N ILE A 401 -4.34 -12.77 -4.70
CA ILE A 401 -3.17 -12.06 -5.21
C ILE A 401 -2.83 -12.52 -6.63
N THR A 402 -2.84 -13.84 -6.87
CA THR A 402 -2.59 -14.38 -8.21
C THR A 402 -3.65 -13.93 -9.23
N GLU A 403 -4.92 -13.82 -8.81
CA GLU A 403 -6.01 -13.32 -9.66
C GLU A 403 -5.82 -11.83 -9.98
N LEU A 404 -5.42 -11.02 -9.00
CA LEU A 404 -5.13 -9.59 -9.21
C LEU A 404 -3.96 -9.40 -10.17
N GLU A 405 -2.88 -10.13 -10.00
CA GLU A 405 -1.70 -10.07 -10.88
C GLU A 405 -2.03 -10.48 -12.33
N LYS A 406 -2.88 -11.49 -12.52
CA LYS A 406 -3.35 -11.87 -13.85
C LYS A 406 -4.22 -10.79 -14.48
N ALA A 407 -5.14 -10.21 -13.72
CA ALA A 407 -6.00 -9.13 -14.19
C ALA A 407 -5.17 -7.88 -14.56
N GLU A 408 -4.14 -7.55 -13.78
CA GLU A 408 -3.19 -6.48 -14.09
C GLU A 408 -2.39 -6.78 -15.37
N ALA A 409 -1.94 -8.03 -15.56
CA ALA A 409 -1.20 -8.45 -16.75
C ALA A 409 -2.06 -8.49 -18.02
N GLU A 410 -3.36 -8.79 -17.90
CA GLU A 410 -4.31 -8.80 -19.03
C GLU A 410 -4.78 -7.38 -19.40
N ALA A 411 -4.66 -6.41 -18.50
CA ALA A 411 -5.02 -5.00 -18.72
C ALA A 411 -3.88 -4.17 -19.37
N ILE A 412 -2.69 -4.77 -19.52
CA ILE A 412 -1.49 -4.20 -20.16
C ILE A 412 -1.43 -4.63 -21.63
#